data_2304d8a9324860c5e7318a4cb298e432
#
_entry.id   2304d8a9324860c5e7318a4cb298e432
#
_cell.length_a   1.000
_cell.length_b   1.000
_cell.length_c   1.000
_cell.angle_alpha   90.00
_cell.angle_beta   90.00
_cell.angle_gamma   90.00
#
_symmetry.space_group_name_H-M   'P 1'
#
loop_
_entity.id
_entity.type
_entity.pdbx_description
1 polymer ?
#
loop_
_entity_poly.entity_id
_entity_poly.type
_entity_poly.pdbx_seq_one_letter_code
_entity_poly.pdbx_strand_id
1 'polypeptide(L)'
;MEENKNLEAQVAEQPAATPVQPKAKKAGKSKLTFGKVFGAALLAVVVGGLVKLVLWMGIFSTVGAFSNTGTTPIPEEGVLKINLSLPVTDAPLKDPLAGFDFTTMSTTSSMTLYNVLQAIDAAKSDDRIKGIYIMGEGLGMTPTILEEVRAAVEDFKQSGKFVIAHHDTFSQWQYYFSSVADKVFIHPEGSFSWTGVGATTMFYTGLLDKLGVKVDILRPTVCKYKSAVEPFFLKEMSPANRAQMQSMVDAMWGEITSTVSKARNISVEDLNAMADNLSVVLPEEAIEHKLVDSMLYSDQVLKLLTTEYVSEDFSYVDMSQYIASLKPDTKGSVTSQVAIVYANGQIVDGEGNDDMIYGETLAETIREVATDDYVKAVVVRVNSPGGSALASDIIWREMKLLQEKKPVVISMGEYAASGGYYISAPADAIVADKMTLTGSIGVFGIMPTTGPALEKHLGITFDGVKTNAHSDMGQGFESLDATEYKAMMRGVDRVYERFTSLVAEGRNLPVEKVLDIAEGRVWMGTQAQQIGLADTCGGIKTAIAIAVDKAALGEDYRIVERLDDVEGLAAILQSLNVKARSLVRSFSDMGRMQEELTKIEQFVGENGIYTYCPYAYTSVR
;
A
#
# COMPACT_ATOMS: atom_id res chain seq x y z
N MET A 1 -67.85 -16.31 31.43
CA MET A 1 -67.66 -17.65 31.99
C MET A 1 -66.26 -17.61 32.56
N GLU A 2 -66.12 -17.19 33.84
CA GLU A 2 -66.11 -18.14 34.99
C GLU A 2 -65.03 -19.17 34.79
N GLU A 3 -64.01 -19.32 35.59
CA GLU A 3 -63.76 -19.43 37.04
C GLU A 3 -62.21 -19.39 37.19
N ASN A 4 -61.56 -18.95 38.17
CA ASN A 4 -61.78 -19.14 39.60
C ASN A 4 -60.95 -18.12 40.41
N LYS A 5 -61.65 -17.51 41.32
CA LYS A 5 -61.13 -16.84 42.53
C LYS A 5 -60.86 -17.90 43.59
N ASN A 6 -60.04 -17.49 44.56
CA ASN A 6 -59.86 -17.98 45.92
C ASN A 6 -58.65 -18.87 46.18
N LEU A 7 -57.73 -18.29 46.93
CA LEU A 7 -57.35 -18.83 48.23
C LEU A 7 -56.58 -17.74 49.03
N GLU A 8 -57.36 -16.93 49.73
CA GLU A 8 -56.90 -16.22 50.94
C GLU A 8 -57.10 -17.12 52.15
N ALA A 9 -56.26 -16.88 53.13
CA ALA A 9 -56.37 -17.19 54.54
C ALA A 9 -56.11 -18.61 55.07
N GLN A 10 -54.98 -18.74 55.71
CA GLN A 10 -54.97 -19.19 57.10
C GLN A 10 -53.72 -18.73 57.83
N VAL A 11 -53.95 -17.77 58.74
CA VAL A 11 -53.06 -17.30 59.79
C VAL A 11 -53.04 -18.35 60.88
N ALA A 12 -51.90 -18.72 61.38
CA ALA A 12 -51.72 -19.35 62.69
C ALA A 12 -50.51 -18.72 63.39
N GLU A 13 -50.85 -18.02 64.51
CA GLU A 13 -49.91 -17.47 65.48
C GLU A 13 -49.05 -18.52 66.12
N GLN A 14 -47.74 -18.23 66.26
CA GLN A 14 -46.91 -18.78 67.34
C GLN A 14 -45.91 -17.73 67.83
N PRO A 15 -45.47 -17.80 69.10
CA PRO A 15 -45.13 -16.67 69.94
C PRO A 15 -43.68 -16.16 69.76
N ALA A 16 -43.53 -14.87 70.11
CA ALA A 16 -42.31 -14.09 70.07
C ALA A 16 -41.12 -14.70 70.84
N ALA A 17 -40.02 -14.99 70.13
CA ALA A 17 -38.72 -15.22 70.74
C ALA A 17 -37.94 -13.92 70.74
N THR A 18 -37.41 -13.57 71.89
CA THR A 18 -36.63 -12.37 72.24
C THR A 18 -35.41 -12.24 71.33
N PRO A 19 -35.11 -11.05 70.74
CA PRO A 19 -33.92 -10.93 69.88
C PRO A 19 -32.64 -10.84 70.71
N VAL A 20 -31.74 -11.82 70.50
CA VAL A 20 -30.36 -11.73 71.00
C VAL A 20 -29.62 -10.77 70.08
N GLN A 21 -29.23 -9.61 70.61
CA GLN A 21 -28.40 -8.63 69.95
C GLN A 21 -26.99 -9.22 69.70
N PRO A 22 -26.51 -9.27 68.46
CA PRO A 22 -25.10 -9.56 68.22
C PRO A 22 -24.27 -8.36 68.60
N LYS A 23 -23.30 -8.54 69.49
CA LYS A 23 -22.30 -7.55 69.85
C LYS A 23 -21.58 -7.06 68.61
N ALA A 24 -21.83 -5.84 68.19
CA ALA A 24 -21.11 -5.14 67.14
C ALA A 24 -19.61 -5.07 67.51
N LYS A 25 -18.76 -5.81 66.78
CA LYS A 25 -17.31 -5.55 66.75
C LYS A 25 -17.16 -4.14 66.17
N LYS A 26 -16.63 -3.19 66.93
CA LYS A 26 -16.21 -1.89 66.46
C LYS A 26 -15.19 -2.07 65.34
N ALA A 27 -15.60 -1.92 64.09
CA ALA A 27 -14.69 -1.73 62.97
C ALA A 27 -13.96 -0.41 63.22
N GLY A 28 -12.67 -0.51 63.52
CA GLY A 28 -11.81 0.66 63.64
C GLY A 28 -11.79 1.37 62.29
N LYS A 29 -12.36 2.56 62.21
CA LYS A 29 -12.15 3.47 61.07
C LYS A 29 -10.67 3.83 61.05
N SER A 30 -9.88 3.13 60.23
CA SER A 30 -8.55 3.59 59.89
C SER A 30 -8.73 4.87 59.06
N LYS A 31 -8.43 6.02 59.68
CA LYS A 31 -8.34 7.29 58.93
C LYS A 31 -7.18 7.10 57.93
N LEU A 32 -7.54 6.92 56.66
CA LEU A 32 -6.55 7.04 55.58
C LEU A 32 -6.06 8.49 55.64
N THR A 33 -4.88 8.71 56.17
CA THR A 33 -4.20 10.00 56.12
C THR A 33 -3.76 10.27 54.71
N PHE A 34 -3.90 11.50 54.24
CA PHE A 34 -3.46 11.95 52.89
C PHE A 34 -2.07 11.41 52.52
N GLY A 35 -1.14 11.35 53.47
CA GLY A 35 0.19 10.79 53.27
C GLY A 35 0.21 9.28 52.90
N LYS A 36 -0.74 8.46 53.40
CA LYS A 36 -0.83 7.04 53.03
C LYS A 36 -1.42 6.85 51.62
N VAL A 37 -2.39 7.66 51.22
CA VAL A 37 -2.98 7.63 49.86
C VAL A 37 -1.97 8.15 48.86
N PHE A 38 -1.29 9.25 49.17
CA PHE A 38 -0.23 9.82 48.35
C PHE A 38 0.96 8.86 48.21
N GLY A 39 1.38 8.23 49.31
CA GLY A 39 2.45 7.23 49.28
C GLY A 39 2.10 5.99 48.44
N ALA A 40 0.84 5.51 48.53
CA ALA A 40 0.36 4.39 47.72
C ALA A 40 0.25 4.76 46.23
N ALA A 41 -0.20 5.97 45.90
CA ALA A 41 -0.24 6.47 44.54
C ALA A 41 1.17 6.66 43.94
N LEU A 42 2.08 7.24 44.73
CA LEU A 42 3.48 7.40 44.32
C LEU A 42 4.16 6.03 44.12
N LEU A 43 3.94 5.07 45.00
CA LEU A 43 4.45 3.70 44.86
C LEU A 43 3.87 3.03 43.60
N ALA A 44 2.59 3.20 43.31
CA ALA A 44 1.98 2.65 42.09
C ALA A 44 2.57 3.28 40.81
N VAL A 45 2.87 4.58 40.82
CA VAL A 45 3.55 5.26 39.71
C VAL A 45 4.99 4.76 39.54
N VAL A 46 5.74 4.61 40.65
CA VAL A 46 7.11 4.10 40.62
C VAL A 46 7.16 2.63 40.19
N VAL A 47 6.28 1.78 40.75
CA VAL A 47 6.18 0.36 40.34
C VAL A 47 5.72 0.24 38.89
N GLY A 48 4.73 1.04 38.47
CA GLY A 48 4.31 1.09 37.07
C GLY A 48 5.42 1.58 36.13
N GLY A 49 6.23 2.54 36.58
CA GLY A 49 7.43 2.99 35.87
C GLY A 49 8.52 1.91 35.77
N LEU A 50 8.75 1.18 36.86
CA LEU A 50 9.70 0.07 36.90
C LEU A 50 9.24 -1.12 36.04
N VAL A 51 7.96 -1.46 36.06
CA VAL A 51 7.39 -2.51 35.19
C VAL A 51 7.49 -2.07 33.71
N LYS A 52 7.21 -0.82 33.40
CA LYS A 52 7.46 -0.29 32.05
C LYS A 52 8.93 -0.36 31.68
N LEU A 53 9.85 0.01 32.57
CA LEU A 53 11.28 -0.03 32.33
C LEU A 53 11.79 -1.48 32.10
N VAL A 54 11.28 -2.45 32.85
CA VAL A 54 11.62 -3.89 32.67
C VAL A 54 11.03 -4.44 31.36
N LEU A 55 9.80 -4.07 31.01
CA LEU A 55 9.22 -4.37 29.71
C LEU A 55 10.04 -3.72 28.59
N TRP A 56 10.47 -2.47 28.76
CA TRP A 56 11.34 -1.77 27.84
C TRP A 56 12.72 -2.43 27.70
N MET A 57 13.37 -2.81 28.82
CA MET A 57 14.63 -3.54 28.77
C MET A 57 14.45 -4.93 28.13
N GLY A 58 13.32 -5.59 28.34
CA GLY A 58 12.95 -6.83 27.65
C GLY A 58 12.83 -6.64 26.15
N ILE A 59 12.15 -5.61 25.71
CA ILE A 59 12.01 -5.24 24.29
C ILE A 59 13.37 -4.84 23.70
N PHE A 60 14.15 -4.00 24.39
CA PHE A 60 15.49 -3.62 23.92
C PHE A 60 16.47 -4.79 23.92
N SER A 61 16.39 -5.73 24.87
CA SER A 61 17.25 -6.92 24.85
C SER A 61 16.87 -7.87 23.72
N THR A 62 15.59 -7.97 23.37
CA THR A 62 15.15 -8.75 22.20
C THR A 62 15.52 -8.03 20.90
N VAL A 63 15.29 -6.74 20.77
CA VAL A 63 15.70 -5.95 19.60
C VAL A 63 17.24 -5.95 19.48
N GLY A 64 17.99 -5.81 20.58
CA GLY A 64 19.45 -5.94 20.59
C GLY A 64 19.93 -7.35 20.32
N ALA A 65 19.21 -8.40 20.72
CA ALA A 65 19.52 -9.78 20.39
C ALA A 65 19.22 -10.08 18.90
N PHE A 66 18.22 -9.45 18.31
CA PHE A 66 17.95 -9.52 16.87
C PHE A 66 18.95 -8.71 16.03
N SER A 67 19.48 -7.60 16.56
CA SER A 67 20.56 -6.84 15.89
C SER A 67 21.94 -7.55 15.98
N ASN A 68 22.06 -8.55 16.84
CA ASN A 68 23.28 -9.34 17.03
C ASN A 68 23.13 -10.78 16.51
N THR A 69 22.15 -11.06 15.65
CA THR A 69 22.15 -12.28 14.85
C THR A 69 23.32 -12.17 13.88
N GLY A 70 24.42 -12.80 14.26
CA GLY A 70 25.51 -13.03 13.32
C GLY A 70 24.86 -13.56 12.03
N THR A 71 25.14 -12.92 10.91
CA THR A 71 24.63 -13.32 9.60
C THR A 71 24.90 -14.80 9.44
N THR A 72 23.86 -15.62 9.35
CA THR A 72 24.02 -17.05 9.06
C THR A 72 24.84 -17.16 7.77
N PRO A 73 26.01 -17.82 7.79
CA PRO A 73 26.84 -17.89 6.59
C PRO A 73 26.06 -18.47 5.43
N ILE A 74 26.23 -17.91 4.25
CA ILE A 74 25.67 -18.47 3.03
C ILE A 74 26.42 -19.79 2.75
N PRO A 75 25.70 -20.90 2.54
CA PRO A 75 26.30 -22.20 2.24
C PRO A 75 27.05 -22.18 0.90
N GLU A 76 28.05 -23.05 0.74
CA GLU A 76 28.82 -23.17 -0.51
C GLU A 76 27.94 -23.63 -1.69
N GLU A 77 26.87 -24.37 -1.41
CA GLU A 77 25.84 -24.73 -2.38
C GLU A 77 24.48 -24.24 -1.90
N GLY A 78 24.15 -23.00 -2.24
CA GLY A 78 22.90 -22.35 -1.90
C GLY A 78 21.90 -22.34 -3.05
N VAL A 79 20.63 -22.56 -2.77
CA VAL A 79 19.51 -22.31 -3.70
C VAL A 79 18.67 -21.17 -3.12
N LEU A 80 18.69 -20.04 -3.81
CA LEU A 80 17.98 -18.83 -3.36
C LEU A 80 16.46 -19.03 -3.49
N LYS A 81 15.72 -18.89 -2.38
CA LYS A 81 14.26 -18.97 -2.40
C LYS A 81 13.63 -17.61 -2.68
N ILE A 82 12.74 -17.58 -3.67
CA ILE A 82 11.78 -16.50 -3.86
C ILE A 82 10.42 -17.01 -3.40
N ASN A 83 9.99 -16.57 -2.22
CA ASN A 83 8.68 -16.89 -1.68
C ASN A 83 7.69 -15.77 -2.01
N LEU A 84 6.76 -16.03 -2.94
CA LEU A 84 5.79 -15.05 -3.42
C LEU A 84 4.78 -14.60 -2.34
N SER A 85 4.65 -15.36 -1.23
CA SER A 85 3.78 -14.98 -0.10
C SER A 85 4.37 -13.89 0.79
N LEU A 86 5.68 -13.66 0.71
CA LEU A 86 6.32 -12.65 1.55
C LEU A 86 6.09 -11.25 0.98
N PRO A 87 5.78 -10.28 1.84
CA PRO A 87 5.57 -8.91 1.40
C PRO A 87 6.88 -8.29 0.90
N VAL A 88 6.80 -7.69 -0.30
CA VAL A 88 7.82 -6.81 -0.85
C VAL A 88 7.16 -5.45 -1.07
N THR A 89 7.78 -4.39 -0.56
CA THR A 89 7.26 -3.02 -0.60
C THR A 89 8.09 -2.13 -1.51
N ASP A 90 7.49 -1.12 -2.11
CA ASP A 90 8.21 -0.13 -2.91
C ASP A 90 9.19 0.69 -2.09
N ALA A 91 8.83 1.02 -0.86
CA ALA A 91 9.62 1.84 0.05
C ALA A 91 9.86 1.10 1.38
N PRO A 92 10.93 1.43 2.11
CA PRO A 92 11.10 0.99 3.49
C PRO A 92 9.91 1.42 4.35
N LEU A 93 9.51 0.56 5.28
CA LEU A 93 8.43 0.88 6.21
C LEU A 93 8.90 1.94 7.21
N LYS A 94 8.11 3.00 7.36
CA LYS A 94 8.40 4.08 8.33
C LYS A 94 8.18 3.65 9.79
N ASP A 95 7.27 2.70 10.03
CA ASP A 95 7.03 2.13 11.37
C ASP A 95 8.06 1.05 11.69
N PRO A 96 8.96 1.26 12.69
CA PRO A 96 9.96 0.28 13.09
C PRO A 96 9.38 -1.05 13.62
N LEU A 97 8.08 -1.03 14.00
CA LEU A 97 7.34 -2.20 14.47
C LEU A 97 6.38 -2.74 13.39
N ALA A 98 6.44 -2.20 12.17
CA ALA A 98 5.71 -2.78 11.05
C ALA A 98 6.17 -4.21 10.83
N GLY A 99 5.23 -5.15 10.73
CA GLY A 99 5.54 -6.57 10.62
C GLY A 99 5.82 -7.29 11.95
N PHE A 100 5.83 -6.61 13.10
CA PHE A 100 5.90 -7.29 14.39
C PHE A 100 4.52 -7.79 14.82
N ASP A 101 4.37 -9.09 14.88
CA ASP A 101 3.16 -9.73 15.41
C ASP A 101 3.29 -9.92 16.92
N PHE A 102 2.56 -9.11 17.67
CA PHE A 102 2.54 -9.18 19.15
C PHE A 102 1.88 -10.46 19.70
N THR A 103 1.11 -11.20 18.87
CA THR A 103 0.46 -12.42 19.29
C THR A 103 1.43 -13.59 19.25
N THR A 104 2.23 -13.64 18.20
CA THR A 104 3.24 -14.70 17.99
C THR A 104 4.64 -14.26 18.45
N MET A 105 4.81 -12.99 18.85
CA MET A 105 6.10 -12.38 19.20
C MET A 105 7.15 -12.55 18.09
N SER A 106 6.72 -12.57 16.84
CA SER A 106 7.57 -12.76 15.66
C SER A 106 7.56 -11.52 14.77
N THR A 107 8.65 -11.30 14.06
CA THR A 107 8.75 -10.27 13.02
C THR A 107 8.61 -10.91 11.65
N THR A 108 7.67 -10.41 10.85
CA THR A 108 7.71 -10.65 9.40
C THR A 108 8.60 -9.58 8.80
N SER A 109 9.79 -9.98 8.35
CA SER A 109 10.71 -9.06 7.68
C SER A 109 10.09 -8.65 6.35
N SER A 110 9.68 -7.39 6.21
CA SER A 110 9.36 -6.84 4.90
C SER A 110 10.66 -6.50 4.16
N MET A 111 10.69 -6.82 2.88
CA MET A 111 11.80 -6.52 1.99
C MET A 111 11.41 -5.39 1.06
N THR A 112 12.33 -4.47 0.78
CA THR A 112 12.09 -3.48 -0.25
C THR A 112 12.38 -4.07 -1.62
N LEU A 113 11.65 -3.59 -2.64
CA LEU A 113 11.88 -3.97 -4.03
C LEU A 113 13.36 -3.76 -4.41
N TYR A 114 13.92 -2.60 -4.07
CA TYR A 114 15.31 -2.28 -4.41
C TYR A 114 16.29 -3.31 -3.84
N ASN A 115 16.12 -3.70 -2.57
CA ASN A 115 16.99 -4.71 -1.94
C ASN A 115 16.83 -6.11 -2.55
N VAL A 116 15.61 -6.50 -2.94
CA VAL A 116 15.35 -7.76 -3.64
C VAL A 116 16.03 -7.77 -5.01
N LEU A 117 15.92 -6.66 -5.76
CA LEU A 117 16.57 -6.55 -7.07
C LEU A 117 18.09 -6.61 -6.97
N GLN A 118 18.68 -5.94 -5.95
CA GLN A 118 20.12 -6.02 -5.69
C GLN A 118 20.56 -7.44 -5.29
N ALA A 119 19.74 -8.14 -4.50
CA ALA A 119 20.05 -9.51 -4.10
C ALA A 119 20.06 -10.47 -5.30
N ILE A 120 19.09 -10.36 -6.20
CA ILE A 120 19.04 -11.17 -7.41
C ILE A 120 20.25 -10.87 -8.31
N ASP A 121 20.64 -9.59 -8.46
CA ASP A 121 21.84 -9.20 -9.22
C ASP A 121 23.12 -9.76 -8.60
N ALA A 122 23.27 -9.68 -7.29
CA ALA A 122 24.43 -10.24 -6.59
C ALA A 122 24.49 -11.77 -6.75
N ALA A 123 23.34 -12.45 -6.65
CA ALA A 123 23.24 -13.90 -6.81
C ALA A 123 23.66 -14.38 -8.21
N LYS A 124 23.51 -13.53 -9.23
CA LYS A 124 23.94 -13.82 -10.60
C LYS A 124 25.43 -14.13 -10.68
N SER A 125 26.27 -13.43 -9.91
CA SER A 125 27.73 -13.57 -9.91
C SER A 125 28.28 -14.30 -8.67
N ASP A 126 27.47 -14.65 -7.67
CA ASP A 126 27.89 -15.37 -6.47
C ASP A 126 27.94 -16.87 -6.73
N ASP A 127 29.15 -17.45 -6.78
CA ASP A 127 29.36 -18.88 -7.04
C ASP A 127 28.72 -19.80 -5.99
N ARG A 128 28.42 -19.29 -4.81
CA ARG A 128 27.72 -20.04 -3.76
C ARG A 128 26.25 -20.27 -4.09
N ILE A 129 25.63 -19.37 -4.85
CA ILE A 129 24.24 -19.50 -5.29
C ILE A 129 24.19 -20.24 -6.62
N LYS A 130 23.60 -21.45 -6.62
CA LYS A 130 23.52 -22.34 -7.78
C LYS A 130 22.30 -22.10 -8.66
N GLY A 131 21.21 -21.61 -8.06
CA GLY A 131 19.96 -21.36 -8.77
C GLY A 131 18.92 -20.67 -7.89
N ILE A 132 17.74 -20.47 -8.45
CA ILE A 132 16.57 -19.89 -7.79
C ILE A 132 15.45 -20.94 -7.72
N TYR A 133 14.80 -21.02 -6.55
CA TYR A 133 13.60 -21.80 -6.32
C TYR A 133 12.43 -20.86 -5.96
N ILE A 134 11.42 -20.82 -6.83
CA ILE A 134 10.22 -19.99 -6.69
C ILE A 134 9.13 -20.83 -6.04
N MET A 135 8.50 -20.29 -4.97
CA MET A 135 7.46 -20.96 -4.23
C MET A 135 6.55 -19.95 -3.51
N GLY A 136 5.49 -20.42 -2.86
CA GLY A 136 4.62 -19.61 -2.00
C GLY A 136 3.13 -19.86 -2.26
N GLU A 137 2.33 -19.92 -1.19
CA GLU A 137 0.89 -20.19 -1.20
C GLU A 137 0.03 -18.95 -1.47
N GLY A 138 0.61 -17.77 -1.38
CA GLY A 138 -0.06 -16.48 -1.52
C GLY A 138 0.70 -15.52 -2.42
N LEU A 139 0.27 -14.27 -2.42
CA LEU A 139 0.90 -13.20 -3.17
C LEU A 139 1.12 -11.98 -2.24
N GLY A 140 2.38 -11.69 -1.93
CA GLY A 140 2.81 -10.55 -1.11
C GLY A 140 3.39 -9.39 -1.93
N MET A 141 3.23 -9.42 -3.25
CA MET A 141 3.76 -8.43 -4.19
C MET A 141 2.65 -7.88 -5.06
N THR A 142 2.72 -6.59 -5.37
CA THR A 142 1.83 -5.94 -6.34
C THR A 142 2.21 -6.32 -7.78
N PRO A 143 1.31 -6.13 -8.77
CA PRO A 143 1.61 -6.44 -10.18
C PRO A 143 2.90 -5.82 -10.71
N THR A 144 3.20 -4.57 -10.37
CA THR A 144 4.41 -3.88 -10.82
C THR A 144 5.67 -4.43 -10.14
N ILE A 145 5.61 -4.73 -8.84
CA ILE A 145 6.71 -5.40 -8.14
C ILE A 145 6.98 -6.79 -8.74
N LEU A 146 5.92 -7.56 -9.05
CA LEU A 146 6.07 -8.83 -9.75
C LEU A 146 6.74 -8.67 -11.11
N GLU A 147 6.40 -7.62 -11.87
CA GLU A 147 7.00 -7.32 -13.17
C GLU A 147 8.50 -7.06 -13.03
N GLU A 148 8.91 -6.18 -12.10
CA GLU A 148 10.33 -5.85 -11.90
C GLU A 148 11.15 -7.04 -11.37
N VAL A 149 10.64 -7.78 -10.37
CA VAL A 149 11.34 -8.95 -9.81
C VAL A 149 11.41 -10.07 -10.85
N ARG A 150 10.34 -10.29 -11.64
CA ARG A 150 10.34 -11.26 -12.75
C ARG A 150 11.40 -10.91 -13.79
N ALA A 151 11.52 -9.64 -14.17
CA ALA A 151 12.55 -9.18 -15.11
C ALA A 151 13.98 -9.41 -14.54
N ALA A 152 14.19 -9.21 -13.23
CA ALA A 152 15.47 -9.51 -12.60
C ALA A 152 15.77 -11.03 -12.59
N VAL A 153 14.76 -11.89 -12.39
CA VAL A 153 14.93 -13.35 -12.51
C VAL A 153 15.22 -13.77 -13.95
N GLU A 154 14.59 -13.13 -14.93
CA GLU A 154 14.88 -13.38 -16.34
C GLU A 154 16.33 -13.00 -16.71
N ASP A 155 16.83 -11.88 -16.18
CA ASP A 155 18.24 -11.50 -16.31
C ASP A 155 19.18 -12.44 -15.55
N PHE A 156 18.79 -12.91 -14.35
CA PHE A 156 19.55 -13.92 -13.61
C PHE A 156 19.79 -15.19 -14.42
N LYS A 157 18.83 -15.67 -15.21
CA LYS A 157 18.98 -16.85 -16.08
C LYS A 157 20.11 -16.72 -17.10
N GLN A 158 20.51 -15.50 -17.48
CA GLN A 158 21.64 -15.28 -18.39
C GLN A 158 22.98 -15.73 -17.78
N SER A 159 23.06 -15.93 -16.45
CA SER A 159 24.23 -16.55 -15.81
C SER A 159 24.39 -18.04 -16.10
N GLY A 160 23.37 -18.69 -16.66
CA GLY A 160 23.34 -20.14 -16.86
C GLY A 160 22.91 -20.93 -15.61
N LYS A 161 22.59 -20.27 -14.51
CA LYS A 161 22.07 -20.90 -13.30
C LYS A 161 20.58 -21.21 -13.47
N PHE A 162 20.12 -22.31 -12.86
CA PHE A 162 18.74 -22.77 -13.02
C PHE A 162 17.72 -21.91 -12.26
N VAL A 163 16.50 -21.92 -12.77
CA VAL A 163 15.32 -21.36 -12.10
C VAL A 163 14.18 -22.39 -12.13
N ILE A 164 13.71 -22.82 -10.97
CA ILE A 164 12.64 -23.81 -10.84
C ILE A 164 11.51 -23.17 -10.03
N ALA A 165 10.26 -23.39 -10.45
CA ALA A 165 9.07 -23.01 -9.72
C ALA A 165 8.27 -24.24 -9.31
N HIS A 166 7.77 -24.25 -8.06
CA HIS A 166 6.86 -25.28 -7.55
C HIS A 166 5.84 -24.63 -6.60
N HIS A 167 4.56 -24.90 -6.85
CA HIS A 167 3.46 -24.42 -6.01
C HIS A 167 2.45 -25.54 -5.78
N ASP A 168 1.78 -25.49 -4.64
CA ASP A 168 0.66 -26.36 -4.38
C ASP A 168 -0.57 -25.92 -5.20
N THR A 169 -0.75 -24.61 -5.37
CA THR A 169 -1.80 -24.02 -6.22
C THR A 169 -1.24 -22.85 -7.01
N PHE A 170 -1.80 -22.62 -8.19
CA PHE A 170 -1.50 -21.41 -8.96
C PHE A 170 -2.70 -20.47 -9.07
N SER A 171 -2.55 -19.25 -8.57
CA SER A 171 -3.30 -18.11 -9.10
C SER A 171 -2.66 -17.63 -10.41
N GLN A 172 -3.40 -16.92 -11.25
CA GLN A 172 -2.84 -16.39 -12.50
C GLN A 172 -1.64 -15.43 -12.29
N TRP A 173 -1.60 -14.69 -11.18
CA TRP A 173 -0.46 -13.82 -10.85
C TRP A 173 0.78 -14.61 -10.41
N GLN A 174 0.61 -15.65 -9.60
CA GLN A 174 1.71 -16.57 -9.27
C GLN A 174 2.23 -17.26 -10.54
N TYR A 175 1.33 -17.65 -11.43
CA TYR A 175 1.73 -18.28 -12.69
C TYR A 175 2.39 -17.30 -13.65
N TYR A 176 1.89 -16.06 -13.78
CA TYR A 176 2.55 -14.98 -14.52
C TYR A 176 4.02 -14.85 -14.10
N PHE A 177 4.27 -14.79 -12.80
CA PHE A 177 5.63 -14.73 -12.27
C PHE A 177 6.41 -16.02 -12.55
N SER A 178 5.87 -17.17 -12.17
CA SER A 178 6.55 -18.48 -12.20
C SER A 178 6.83 -18.98 -13.63
N SER A 179 6.10 -18.45 -14.61
CA SER A 179 6.34 -18.78 -16.03
C SER A 179 7.75 -18.39 -16.53
N VAL A 180 8.50 -17.56 -15.79
CA VAL A 180 9.91 -17.25 -16.08
C VAL A 180 10.85 -18.44 -15.86
N ALA A 181 10.44 -19.41 -15.03
CA ALA A 181 11.28 -20.54 -14.65
C ALA A 181 11.59 -21.48 -15.82
N ASP A 182 12.72 -22.20 -15.72
CA ASP A 182 13.11 -23.23 -16.69
C ASP A 182 12.20 -24.45 -16.59
N LYS A 183 11.72 -24.74 -15.37
CA LYS A 183 10.75 -25.78 -15.05
C LYS A 183 9.71 -25.25 -14.08
N VAL A 184 8.45 -25.56 -14.36
CA VAL A 184 7.30 -25.20 -13.53
C VAL A 184 6.57 -26.46 -13.12
N PHE A 185 6.44 -26.69 -11.83
CA PHE A 185 5.79 -27.84 -11.25
C PHE A 185 4.58 -27.44 -10.40
N ILE A 186 3.58 -28.32 -10.36
CA ILE A 186 2.39 -28.15 -9.50
C ILE A 186 2.22 -29.41 -8.65
N HIS A 187 1.69 -29.26 -7.44
CA HIS A 187 1.32 -30.39 -6.59
C HIS A 187 0.23 -31.24 -7.26
N PRO A 188 0.28 -32.60 -7.19
CA PRO A 188 -0.67 -33.47 -7.88
C PRO A 188 -2.15 -33.25 -7.47
N GLU A 189 -2.42 -32.87 -6.22
CA GLU A 189 -3.77 -32.55 -5.72
C GLU A 189 -3.99 -31.03 -5.65
N GLY A 190 -3.26 -30.26 -6.44
CA GLY A 190 -3.33 -28.80 -6.48
C GLY A 190 -4.50 -28.28 -7.30
N SER A 191 -4.49 -26.98 -7.52
CA SER A 191 -5.44 -26.32 -8.41
C SER A 191 -4.78 -25.20 -9.19
N PHE A 192 -5.34 -24.92 -10.36
CA PHE A 192 -4.85 -23.86 -11.24
C PHE A 192 -5.98 -22.86 -11.55
N SER A 193 -5.74 -21.59 -11.32
CA SER A 193 -6.72 -20.52 -11.63
C SER A 193 -6.22 -19.69 -12.80
N TRP A 194 -6.91 -19.81 -13.95
CA TRP A 194 -6.65 -19.05 -15.16
C TRP A 194 -7.98 -18.50 -15.71
N THR A 195 -8.40 -17.32 -15.21
CA THR A 195 -9.77 -16.82 -15.37
C THR A 195 -9.87 -15.44 -16.00
N GLY A 196 -8.71 -14.83 -16.32
CA GLY A 196 -8.66 -13.45 -16.79
C GLY A 196 -8.72 -12.42 -15.66
N VAL A 197 -8.68 -11.14 -16.03
CA VAL A 197 -8.70 -10.00 -15.11
C VAL A 197 -10.07 -9.36 -15.11
N GLY A 198 -10.69 -9.25 -13.95
CA GLY A 198 -11.97 -8.57 -13.75
C GLY A 198 -11.86 -7.47 -12.70
N ALA A 199 -12.65 -6.41 -12.86
CA ALA A 199 -12.73 -5.32 -11.89
C ALA A 199 -14.18 -5.00 -11.53
N THR A 200 -14.46 -4.89 -10.25
CA THR A 200 -15.80 -4.59 -9.72
C THR A 200 -15.73 -3.39 -8.79
N THR A 201 -16.61 -2.42 -9.00
CA THR A 201 -16.75 -1.22 -8.16
C THR A 201 -18.04 -1.28 -7.37
N MET A 202 -17.98 -0.99 -6.08
CA MET A 202 -19.16 -0.84 -5.23
C MET A 202 -19.72 0.58 -5.33
N PHE A 203 -21.06 0.72 -5.26
CA PHE A 203 -21.76 1.99 -5.29
C PHE A 203 -22.56 2.18 -4.02
N TYR A 204 -22.34 3.29 -3.33
CA TYR A 204 -22.87 3.56 -1.99
C TYR A 204 -24.10 4.48 -1.99
N THR A 205 -24.51 5.02 -3.12
CA THR A 205 -25.63 5.97 -3.25
C THR A 205 -26.90 5.48 -2.56
N GLY A 206 -27.25 4.19 -2.74
CA GLY A 206 -28.44 3.63 -2.08
C GLY A 206 -28.30 3.48 -0.56
N LEU A 207 -27.07 3.29 -0.04
CA LEU A 207 -26.79 3.29 1.39
C LEU A 207 -26.89 4.71 1.96
N LEU A 208 -26.28 5.68 1.31
CA LEU A 208 -26.30 7.10 1.69
C LEU A 208 -27.73 7.63 1.72
N ASP A 209 -28.56 7.33 0.72
CA ASP A 209 -29.98 7.66 0.69
C ASP A 209 -30.74 7.10 1.90
N LYS A 210 -30.52 5.82 2.26
CA LYS A 210 -31.16 5.18 3.41
C LYS A 210 -30.74 5.82 4.73
N LEU A 211 -29.48 6.18 4.84
CA LEU A 211 -28.93 6.87 6.02
C LEU A 211 -29.37 8.32 6.10
N GLY A 212 -29.78 8.93 4.98
CA GLY A 212 -30.13 10.35 4.90
C GLY A 212 -28.91 11.25 4.78
N VAL A 213 -27.76 10.70 4.35
CA VAL A 213 -26.55 11.45 4.03
C VAL A 213 -26.63 11.91 2.57
N LYS A 214 -26.46 13.20 2.34
CA LYS A 214 -26.32 13.77 1.00
C LYS A 214 -24.85 14.04 0.71
N VAL A 215 -24.48 14.05 -0.56
CA VAL A 215 -23.09 14.32 -0.97
C VAL A 215 -23.12 15.32 -2.13
N ASP A 216 -22.51 16.49 -1.92
CA ASP A 216 -22.29 17.45 -2.98
C ASP A 216 -20.97 17.12 -3.68
N ILE A 217 -21.05 16.87 -4.99
CA ILE A 217 -19.91 16.52 -5.84
C ILE A 217 -19.45 17.76 -6.58
N LEU A 218 -18.20 18.12 -6.36
CA LEU A 218 -17.50 19.23 -7.02
C LEU A 218 -16.52 18.65 -8.05
N ARG A 219 -16.93 18.57 -9.31
CA ARG A 219 -16.11 18.01 -10.39
C ARG A 219 -16.29 18.84 -11.67
N PRO A 220 -15.20 19.29 -12.33
CA PRO A 220 -15.31 19.94 -13.61
C PRO A 220 -16.05 19.04 -14.61
N THR A 221 -16.96 19.63 -15.37
CA THR A 221 -17.78 18.86 -16.34
C THR A 221 -16.92 18.12 -17.37
N VAL A 222 -15.76 18.69 -17.72
CA VAL A 222 -14.79 18.08 -18.63
C VAL A 222 -14.10 16.84 -18.05
N CYS A 223 -14.04 16.70 -16.72
CA CYS A 223 -13.39 15.57 -16.05
C CYS A 223 -14.31 14.32 -15.98
N LYS A 224 -14.83 13.88 -17.13
CA LYS A 224 -15.79 12.76 -17.22
C LYS A 224 -15.22 11.41 -16.80
N TYR A 225 -13.90 11.24 -16.86
CA TYR A 225 -13.21 10.01 -16.43
C TYR A 225 -12.76 10.06 -14.96
N LYS A 226 -12.91 11.20 -14.25
CA LYS A 226 -12.61 11.28 -12.81
C LYS A 226 -13.71 10.59 -12.00
N SER A 227 -13.73 9.28 -12.04
CA SER A 227 -14.81 8.40 -11.58
C SER A 227 -14.75 8.03 -10.10
N ALA A 228 -13.71 8.48 -9.34
CA ALA A 228 -13.62 8.25 -7.90
C ALA A 228 -14.87 8.67 -7.11
N VAL A 229 -15.57 9.69 -7.59
CA VAL A 229 -16.79 10.22 -6.96
C VAL A 229 -18.08 9.48 -7.36
N GLU A 230 -18.08 8.70 -8.45
CA GLU A 230 -19.28 8.03 -8.97
C GLU A 230 -19.97 7.10 -7.96
N PRO A 231 -19.25 6.35 -7.11
CA PRO A 231 -19.84 5.52 -6.07
C PRO A 231 -20.77 6.25 -5.11
N PHE A 232 -20.62 7.55 -4.97
CA PHE A 232 -21.37 8.35 -4.00
C PHE A 232 -22.64 9.00 -4.59
N PHE A 233 -22.79 9.03 -5.92
CA PHE A 233 -23.97 9.65 -6.55
C PHE A 233 -24.58 8.85 -7.72
N LEU A 234 -23.90 7.80 -8.19
CA LEU A 234 -24.42 6.85 -9.18
C LEU A 234 -24.70 5.49 -8.52
N LYS A 235 -25.43 4.63 -9.24
CA LYS A 235 -25.70 3.23 -8.85
C LYS A 235 -25.00 2.21 -9.73
N GLU A 236 -24.34 2.69 -10.78
CA GLU A 236 -23.54 1.91 -11.72
C GLU A 236 -22.50 2.81 -12.39
N MET A 237 -21.52 2.22 -13.04
CA MET A 237 -20.49 2.96 -13.77
C MET A 237 -21.08 3.79 -14.89
N SER A 238 -20.63 5.04 -15.02
CA SER A 238 -20.89 5.83 -16.22
C SER A 238 -20.26 5.16 -17.46
N PRO A 239 -20.72 5.48 -18.69
CA PRO A 239 -20.10 4.97 -19.91
C PRO A 239 -18.60 5.27 -19.99
N ALA A 240 -18.17 6.45 -19.54
CA ALA A 240 -16.74 6.85 -19.50
C ALA A 240 -15.95 5.99 -18.52
N ASN A 241 -16.46 5.79 -17.30
CA ASN A 241 -15.84 4.95 -16.31
C ASN A 241 -15.74 3.49 -16.78
N ARG A 242 -16.84 2.93 -17.33
CA ARG A 242 -16.84 1.57 -17.87
C ARG A 242 -15.80 1.39 -18.98
N ALA A 243 -15.68 2.37 -19.90
CA ALA A 243 -14.73 2.31 -20.99
C ALA A 243 -13.25 2.34 -20.48
N GLN A 244 -12.93 3.17 -19.48
CA GLN A 244 -11.56 3.20 -18.95
C GLN A 244 -11.26 1.96 -18.11
N MET A 245 -12.23 1.44 -17.31
CA MET A 245 -12.06 0.19 -16.57
C MET A 245 -11.80 -0.99 -17.51
N GLN A 246 -12.57 -1.08 -18.60
CA GLN A 246 -12.35 -2.10 -19.62
C GLN A 246 -10.95 -1.97 -20.23
N SER A 247 -10.54 -0.77 -20.66
CA SER A 247 -9.20 -0.52 -21.20
C SER A 247 -8.08 -0.91 -20.23
N MET A 248 -8.28 -0.71 -18.93
CA MET A 248 -7.32 -1.08 -17.89
C MET A 248 -7.20 -2.61 -17.77
N VAL A 249 -8.32 -3.33 -17.60
CA VAL A 249 -8.28 -4.79 -17.44
C VAL A 249 -7.79 -5.49 -18.72
N ASP A 250 -8.15 -4.96 -19.91
CA ASP A 250 -7.65 -5.47 -21.19
C ASP A 250 -6.13 -5.32 -21.31
N ALA A 251 -5.59 -4.18 -20.88
CA ALA A 251 -4.15 -3.93 -20.93
C ALA A 251 -3.38 -4.82 -19.93
N MET A 252 -3.90 -5.01 -18.72
CA MET A 252 -3.31 -5.92 -17.73
C MET A 252 -3.33 -7.37 -18.23
N TRP A 253 -4.48 -7.82 -18.73
CA TRP A 253 -4.59 -9.18 -19.28
C TRP A 253 -3.71 -9.38 -20.50
N GLY A 254 -3.62 -8.37 -21.37
CA GLY A 254 -2.72 -8.38 -22.53
C GLY A 254 -1.25 -8.53 -22.14
N GLU A 255 -0.79 -7.86 -21.07
CA GLU A 255 0.59 -8.02 -20.58
C GLU A 255 0.81 -9.42 -19.97
N ILE A 256 -0.12 -9.93 -19.17
CA ILE A 256 -0.05 -11.28 -18.62
C ILE A 256 0.04 -12.32 -19.75
N THR A 257 -0.90 -12.30 -20.69
CA THR A 257 -0.96 -13.29 -21.76
C THR A 257 0.20 -13.20 -22.72
N SER A 258 0.66 -11.99 -23.08
CA SER A 258 1.84 -11.83 -23.95
C SER A 258 3.13 -12.32 -23.28
N THR A 259 3.28 -12.12 -21.98
CA THR A 259 4.43 -12.56 -21.20
C THR A 259 4.45 -14.08 -21.07
N VAL A 260 3.32 -14.69 -20.68
CA VAL A 260 3.19 -16.15 -20.58
C VAL A 260 3.33 -16.83 -21.94
N SER A 261 2.76 -16.25 -22.99
CA SER A 261 2.88 -16.73 -24.38
C SER A 261 4.36 -16.87 -24.79
N LYS A 262 5.16 -15.85 -24.55
CA LYS A 262 6.60 -15.86 -24.85
C LYS A 262 7.36 -16.88 -24.01
N ALA A 263 7.05 -16.95 -22.71
CA ALA A 263 7.76 -17.83 -21.78
C ALA A 263 7.46 -19.32 -22.00
N ARG A 264 6.22 -19.67 -22.35
CA ARG A 264 5.76 -21.05 -22.46
C ARG A 264 5.51 -21.50 -23.90
N ASN A 265 5.70 -20.61 -24.88
CA ASN A 265 5.44 -20.87 -26.31
C ASN A 265 4.00 -21.36 -26.58
N ILE A 266 3.03 -20.69 -25.95
CA ILE A 266 1.58 -20.89 -26.10
C ILE A 266 1.01 -19.66 -26.79
N SER A 267 0.09 -19.82 -27.73
CA SER A 267 -0.51 -18.64 -28.40
C SER A 267 -1.38 -17.82 -27.44
N VAL A 268 -1.46 -16.51 -27.67
CA VAL A 268 -2.36 -15.62 -26.87
C VAL A 268 -3.81 -16.04 -27.06
N GLU A 269 -4.17 -16.53 -28.26
CA GLU A 269 -5.50 -17.05 -28.57
C GLU A 269 -5.85 -18.27 -27.73
N ASP A 270 -4.89 -19.21 -27.56
CA ASP A 270 -5.10 -20.40 -26.72
C ASP A 270 -5.22 -20.01 -25.24
N LEU A 271 -4.39 -19.07 -24.76
CA LEU A 271 -4.44 -18.56 -23.40
C LEU A 271 -5.81 -17.89 -23.09
N ASN A 272 -6.36 -17.12 -24.05
CA ASN A 272 -7.69 -16.56 -23.93
C ASN A 272 -8.78 -17.64 -23.94
N ALA A 273 -8.69 -18.60 -24.84
CA ALA A 273 -9.64 -19.71 -24.90
C ALA A 273 -9.64 -20.55 -23.62
N MET A 274 -8.49 -20.76 -22.98
CA MET A 274 -8.39 -21.44 -21.69
C MET A 274 -9.15 -20.66 -20.59
N ALA A 275 -9.00 -19.33 -20.55
CA ALA A 275 -9.68 -18.49 -19.57
C ALA A 275 -11.20 -18.45 -19.81
N ASP A 276 -11.62 -18.27 -21.06
CA ASP A 276 -13.05 -18.18 -21.44
C ASP A 276 -13.82 -19.48 -21.17
N ASN A 277 -13.17 -20.63 -21.39
CA ASN A 277 -13.77 -21.95 -21.24
C ASN A 277 -13.52 -22.60 -19.87
N LEU A 278 -12.74 -21.94 -18.98
CA LEU A 278 -12.30 -22.51 -17.70
C LEU A 278 -11.68 -23.91 -17.88
N SER A 279 -10.87 -24.09 -18.95
CA SER A 279 -10.32 -25.38 -19.33
C SER A 279 -9.03 -25.75 -18.60
N VAL A 280 -8.62 -24.91 -17.64
CA VAL A 280 -7.47 -25.19 -16.76
C VAL A 280 -7.84 -24.88 -15.32
N VAL A 281 -8.24 -25.91 -14.60
CA VAL A 281 -8.59 -25.90 -13.18
C VAL A 281 -7.78 -26.96 -12.42
N LEU A 282 -7.59 -28.13 -13.06
CA LEU A 282 -6.87 -29.26 -12.50
C LEU A 282 -5.42 -29.31 -12.97
N PRO A 283 -4.51 -29.90 -12.18
CA PRO A 283 -3.10 -30.05 -12.56
C PRO A 283 -2.85 -30.79 -13.87
N GLU A 284 -3.64 -31.82 -14.16
CA GLU A 284 -3.55 -32.59 -15.42
C GLU A 284 -3.87 -31.73 -16.63
N GLU A 285 -4.86 -30.84 -16.52
CA GLU A 285 -5.24 -29.90 -17.59
C GLU A 285 -4.12 -28.89 -17.82
N ALA A 286 -3.48 -28.43 -16.74
CA ALA A 286 -2.32 -27.52 -16.84
C ALA A 286 -1.14 -28.17 -17.57
N ILE A 287 -0.94 -29.49 -17.43
CA ILE A 287 0.06 -30.25 -18.20
C ILE A 287 -0.37 -30.38 -19.67
N GLU A 288 -1.62 -30.79 -19.92
CA GLU A 288 -2.16 -30.95 -21.27
C GLU A 288 -2.02 -29.65 -22.08
N HIS A 289 -2.30 -28.51 -21.45
CA HIS A 289 -2.15 -27.19 -22.04
C HIS A 289 -0.72 -26.63 -21.98
N LYS A 290 0.28 -27.40 -21.49
CA LYS A 290 1.70 -27.01 -21.41
C LYS A 290 1.98 -25.80 -20.50
N LEU A 291 1.07 -25.49 -19.59
CA LEU A 291 1.29 -24.43 -18.62
C LEU A 291 2.30 -24.88 -17.55
N VAL A 292 2.31 -26.14 -17.16
CA VAL A 292 3.30 -26.73 -16.25
C VAL A 292 4.01 -27.93 -16.90
N ASP A 293 5.20 -28.27 -16.40
CA ASP A 293 6.03 -29.32 -16.97
C ASP A 293 5.70 -30.71 -16.38
N SER A 294 5.31 -30.76 -15.10
CA SER A 294 4.91 -31.99 -14.43
C SER A 294 4.20 -31.72 -13.10
N MET A 295 3.51 -32.72 -12.60
CA MET A 295 3.01 -32.78 -11.21
C MET A 295 4.05 -33.46 -10.33
N LEU A 296 4.52 -32.78 -9.30
CA LEU A 296 5.51 -33.29 -8.35
C LEU A 296 5.10 -32.95 -6.90
N TYR A 297 5.31 -33.90 -6.00
CA TYR A 297 5.33 -33.62 -4.57
C TYR A 297 6.62 -32.89 -4.19
N SER A 298 6.64 -32.17 -3.06
CA SER A 298 7.79 -31.39 -2.61
C SER A 298 9.07 -32.24 -2.42
N ASP A 299 8.93 -33.50 -1.95
CA ASP A 299 10.05 -34.43 -1.83
C ASP A 299 10.60 -34.88 -3.19
N GLN A 300 9.75 -34.97 -4.22
CA GLN A 300 10.18 -35.27 -5.58
C GLN A 300 10.91 -34.08 -6.22
N VAL A 301 10.48 -32.84 -5.94
CA VAL A 301 11.21 -31.64 -6.35
C VAL A 301 12.57 -31.58 -5.67
N LEU A 302 12.64 -31.88 -4.37
CA LEU A 302 13.92 -31.97 -3.65
C LEU A 302 14.85 -33.00 -4.28
N LYS A 303 14.33 -34.19 -4.60
CA LYS A 303 15.08 -35.25 -5.28
C LYS A 303 15.55 -34.81 -6.68
N LEU A 304 14.73 -34.11 -7.44
CA LEU A 304 15.09 -33.55 -8.73
C LEU A 304 16.27 -32.57 -8.59
N LEU A 305 16.18 -31.65 -7.62
CA LEU A 305 17.24 -30.69 -7.34
C LEU A 305 18.57 -31.37 -7.04
N THR A 306 18.59 -32.36 -6.13
CA THR A 306 19.81 -33.08 -5.74
C THR A 306 20.33 -34.04 -6.80
N THR A 307 19.51 -34.45 -7.75
CA THR A 307 19.93 -35.34 -8.83
C THR A 307 20.48 -34.58 -10.03
N GLU A 308 19.90 -33.43 -10.35
CA GLU A 308 20.18 -32.74 -11.62
C GLU A 308 20.93 -31.41 -11.47
N TYR A 309 20.84 -30.73 -10.31
CA TYR A 309 21.27 -29.33 -10.21
C TYR A 309 22.27 -29.05 -9.10
N VAL A 310 22.15 -29.68 -7.94
CA VAL A 310 23.00 -29.43 -6.75
C VAL A 310 23.35 -30.75 -6.06
N SER A 311 24.31 -30.73 -5.13
CA SER A 311 24.64 -31.90 -4.31
C SER A 311 23.60 -32.14 -3.19
N GLU A 312 23.70 -33.28 -2.49
CA GLU A 312 22.84 -33.59 -1.33
C GLU A 312 23.08 -32.63 -0.15
N ASP A 313 24.24 -31.97 -0.10
CA ASP A 313 24.64 -31.05 0.98
C ASP A 313 24.14 -29.61 0.74
N PHE A 314 23.35 -29.35 -0.31
CA PHE A 314 22.83 -28.00 -0.57
C PHE A 314 21.91 -27.50 0.53
N SER A 315 21.74 -26.20 0.63
CA SER A 315 20.76 -25.59 1.52
C SER A 315 19.97 -24.50 0.80
N TYR A 316 18.70 -24.40 1.14
CA TYR A 316 17.92 -23.24 0.74
C TYR A 316 18.39 -21.98 1.46
N VAL A 317 18.47 -20.88 0.74
CA VAL A 317 18.81 -19.54 1.26
C VAL A 317 17.59 -18.65 1.11
N ASP A 318 17.06 -18.17 2.23
CA ASP A 318 15.95 -17.22 2.19
C ASP A 318 16.42 -15.85 1.66
N MET A 319 15.56 -15.16 0.90
CA MET A 319 15.87 -13.86 0.31
C MET A 319 16.34 -12.85 1.38
N SER A 320 15.65 -12.76 2.52
CA SER A 320 16.02 -11.87 3.62
C SER A 320 17.41 -12.20 4.22
N GLN A 321 17.74 -13.49 4.37
CA GLN A 321 19.06 -13.94 4.80
C GLN A 321 20.12 -13.53 3.79
N TYR A 322 19.84 -13.69 2.51
CA TYR A 322 20.78 -13.34 1.45
C TYR A 322 21.01 -11.83 1.40
N ILE A 323 19.95 -11.02 1.44
CA ILE A 323 20.04 -9.55 1.55
C ILE A 323 20.90 -9.15 2.75
N ALA A 324 20.67 -9.72 3.93
CA ALA A 324 21.44 -9.42 5.14
C ALA A 324 22.93 -9.82 5.03
N SER A 325 23.28 -10.78 4.18
CA SER A 325 24.65 -11.21 3.92
C SER A 325 25.41 -10.32 2.94
N LEU A 326 24.68 -9.53 2.15
CA LEU A 326 25.30 -8.61 1.19
C LEU A 326 25.98 -7.49 1.96
N LYS A 327 27.21 -7.20 1.59
CA LYS A 327 27.89 -6.00 2.09
C LYS A 327 27.18 -4.79 1.51
N PRO A 328 27.02 -3.71 2.29
CA PRO A 328 26.56 -2.43 1.74
C PRO A 328 27.36 -2.12 0.47
N ASP A 329 26.70 -1.66 -0.56
CA ASP A 329 27.39 -1.28 -1.79
C ASP A 329 28.35 -0.14 -1.50
N THR A 330 29.63 -0.50 -1.27
CA THR A 330 30.74 0.43 -1.03
C THR A 330 31.53 0.70 -2.31
N LYS A 331 31.08 0.15 -3.45
CA LYS A 331 31.68 0.45 -4.74
C LYS A 331 31.25 1.87 -5.14
N GLY A 332 32.16 2.58 -5.72
CA GLY A 332 31.95 3.95 -6.15
C GLY A 332 32.30 5.03 -5.14
N SER A 333 32.38 6.24 -5.65
CA SER A 333 32.82 7.41 -4.89
C SER A 333 31.75 7.84 -3.87
N VAL A 334 32.17 8.08 -2.63
CA VAL A 334 31.30 8.64 -1.58
C VAL A 334 30.77 10.02 -1.98
N THR A 335 31.50 10.74 -2.84
CA THR A 335 31.18 12.10 -3.29
C THR A 335 30.36 12.15 -4.58
N SER A 336 30.03 10.98 -5.17
CA SER A 336 29.18 10.86 -6.36
C SER A 336 28.03 9.91 -6.04
N GLN A 337 26.91 10.46 -5.61
CA GLN A 337 25.74 9.69 -5.17
C GLN A 337 24.57 9.89 -6.11
N VAL A 338 23.81 8.82 -6.31
CA VAL A 338 22.43 8.87 -6.84
C VAL A 338 21.50 8.61 -5.66
N ALA A 339 20.66 9.60 -5.32
CA ALA A 339 19.72 9.47 -4.24
C ALA A 339 18.41 8.84 -4.72
N ILE A 340 17.88 7.87 -3.98
CA ILE A 340 16.50 7.40 -4.12
C ILE A 340 15.66 8.06 -3.05
N VAL A 341 14.63 8.80 -3.46
CA VAL A 341 13.61 9.40 -2.60
C VAL A 341 12.31 8.67 -2.82
N TYR A 342 11.60 8.34 -1.76
CA TYR A 342 10.35 7.60 -1.83
C TYR A 342 9.14 8.51 -1.61
N ALA A 343 8.19 8.48 -2.55
CA ALA A 343 6.87 9.10 -2.45
C ALA A 343 5.82 7.97 -2.48
N ASN A 344 5.61 7.32 -1.32
CA ASN A 344 4.75 6.14 -1.19
C ASN A 344 3.54 6.43 -0.30
N GLY A 345 2.32 6.24 -0.82
CA GLY A 345 1.06 6.45 -0.12
C GLY A 345 0.20 7.60 -0.64
N GLN A 346 -0.86 7.91 0.08
CA GLN A 346 -1.75 9.04 -0.23
C GLN A 346 -1.08 10.38 0.12
N ILE A 347 -1.25 11.39 -0.74
CA ILE A 347 -0.73 12.74 -0.51
C ILE A 347 -1.69 13.50 0.41
N VAL A 348 -1.18 14.01 1.52
CA VAL A 348 -1.93 14.75 2.55
C VAL A 348 -1.23 16.05 2.93
N ASP A 349 -1.98 17.01 3.47
CA ASP A 349 -1.44 18.29 3.92
C ASP A 349 -0.66 18.13 5.24
N GLY A 350 0.28 19.04 5.47
CA GLY A 350 1.03 19.15 6.72
C GLY A 350 2.26 18.26 6.80
N GLU A 351 2.68 17.99 8.04
CA GLU A 351 3.85 17.20 8.41
C GLU A 351 3.42 15.90 9.09
N GLY A 352 4.15 14.82 8.86
CA GLY A 352 3.91 13.53 9.49
C GLY A 352 4.88 12.45 9.04
N ASN A 353 4.77 11.27 9.67
CA ASN A 353 5.73 10.18 9.52
C ASN A 353 5.10 8.77 9.45
N ASP A 354 3.80 8.68 9.20
CA ASP A 354 3.16 7.39 8.91
C ASP A 354 3.26 7.02 7.42
N ASP A 355 2.52 6.01 6.98
CA ASP A 355 2.58 5.49 5.61
C ASP A 355 1.85 6.40 4.59
N MET A 356 1.87 7.74 4.81
CA MET A 356 1.35 8.76 3.91
C MET A 356 2.46 9.66 3.38
N ILE A 357 2.17 10.41 2.33
CA ILE A 357 3.03 11.45 1.77
C ILE A 357 2.55 12.79 2.31
N TYR A 358 3.24 13.29 3.31
CA TYR A 358 2.99 14.63 3.84
C TYR A 358 3.68 15.69 2.99
N GLY A 359 2.91 16.73 2.59
CA GLY A 359 3.39 17.73 1.63
C GLY A 359 4.65 18.45 2.08
N GLU A 360 4.69 18.90 3.33
CA GLU A 360 5.81 19.61 3.92
C GLU A 360 6.99 18.69 4.19
N THR A 361 6.77 17.47 4.71
CA THR A 361 7.84 16.52 5.01
C THR A 361 8.59 16.09 3.74
N LEU A 362 7.86 15.68 2.69
CA LEU A 362 8.52 15.28 1.44
C LEU A 362 9.20 16.47 0.76
N ALA A 363 8.59 17.68 0.82
CA ALA A 363 9.21 18.92 0.30
C ALA A 363 10.54 19.23 1.02
N GLU A 364 10.63 18.99 2.33
CA GLU A 364 11.87 19.15 3.09
C GLU A 364 12.93 18.14 2.66
N THR A 365 12.60 16.86 2.56
CA THR A 365 13.51 15.81 2.06
C THR A 365 14.05 16.14 0.66
N ILE A 366 13.18 16.62 -0.25
CA ILE A 366 13.58 17.06 -1.61
C ILE A 366 14.56 18.24 -1.53
N ARG A 367 14.32 19.20 -0.64
CA ARG A 367 15.17 20.38 -0.45
C ARG A 367 16.55 20.00 0.10
N GLU A 368 16.62 19.07 1.05
CA GLU A 368 17.88 18.53 1.58
C GLU A 368 18.68 17.86 0.47
N VAL A 369 18.08 16.98 -0.30
CA VAL A 369 18.71 16.32 -1.44
C VAL A 369 19.16 17.32 -2.50
N ALA A 370 18.40 18.40 -2.72
CA ALA A 370 18.77 19.47 -3.66
C ALA A 370 20.02 20.24 -3.24
N THR A 371 20.33 20.29 -1.93
CA THR A 371 21.47 21.03 -1.36
C THR A 371 22.65 20.16 -1.00
N ASP A 372 22.52 18.82 -1.00
CA ASP A 372 23.61 17.89 -0.72
C ASP A 372 24.57 17.80 -1.92
N ASP A 373 25.79 18.33 -1.75
CA ASP A 373 26.81 18.38 -2.80
C ASP A 373 27.30 16.96 -3.24
N TYR A 374 27.08 15.94 -2.46
CA TYR A 374 27.44 14.56 -2.83
C TYR A 374 26.42 13.93 -3.76
N VAL A 375 25.16 14.33 -3.68
CA VAL A 375 24.09 13.85 -4.58
C VAL A 375 24.21 14.52 -5.94
N LYS A 376 24.39 13.72 -7.00
CA LYS A 376 24.58 14.20 -8.38
C LYS A 376 23.33 13.99 -9.25
N ALA A 377 22.49 13.02 -8.90
CA ALA A 377 21.20 12.77 -9.55
C ALA A 377 20.21 12.21 -8.53
N VAL A 378 18.92 12.33 -8.82
CA VAL A 378 17.86 11.88 -7.94
C VAL A 378 16.87 11.00 -8.71
N VAL A 379 16.58 9.84 -8.15
CA VAL A 379 15.44 9.01 -8.56
C VAL A 379 14.35 9.17 -7.52
N VAL A 380 13.16 9.58 -7.93
CA VAL A 380 12.00 9.62 -7.06
C VAL A 380 11.10 8.43 -7.40
N ARG A 381 11.00 7.46 -6.48
CA ARG A 381 10.08 6.34 -6.61
C ARG A 381 8.71 6.80 -6.13
N VAL A 382 7.76 6.87 -7.06
CA VAL A 382 6.40 7.34 -6.80
C VAL A 382 5.45 6.15 -6.83
N ASN A 383 4.84 5.85 -5.69
CA ASN A 383 3.74 4.88 -5.58
C ASN A 383 2.57 5.55 -4.85
N SER A 384 1.80 6.37 -5.57
CA SER A 384 0.77 7.23 -5.01
C SER A 384 -0.47 7.32 -5.89
N PRO A 385 -1.67 7.09 -5.34
CA PRO A 385 -2.93 7.35 -6.02
C PRO A 385 -3.28 8.84 -6.14
N GLY A 386 -2.47 9.72 -5.52
CA GLY A 386 -2.71 11.14 -5.37
C GLY A 386 -3.25 11.52 -3.99
N GLY A 387 -3.93 12.65 -3.89
CA GLY A 387 -4.48 13.17 -2.62
C GLY A 387 -4.73 14.68 -2.67
N SER A 388 -4.27 15.41 -1.66
CA SER A 388 -4.41 16.87 -1.57
C SER A 388 -3.77 17.58 -2.76
N ALA A 389 -4.53 18.48 -3.38
CA ALA A 389 -4.02 19.32 -4.45
C ALA A 389 -2.99 20.35 -3.95
N LEU A 390 -3.17 20.85 -2.73
CA LEU A 390 -2.25 21.82 -2.12
C LEU A 390 -0.91 21.15 -1.80
N ALA A 391 -0.92 20.03 -1.12
CA ALA A 391 0.29 19.26 -0.82
C ALA A 391 1.03 18.84 -2.10
N SER A 392 0.29 18.43 -3.14
CA SER A 392 0.88 18.10 -4.45
C SER A 392 1.59 19.29 -5.10
N ASP A 393 1.03 20.51 -5.00
CA ASP A 393 1.66 21.74 -5.55
C ASP A 393 2.89 22.15 -4.71
N ILE A 394 2.87 21.98 -3.38
CA ILE A 394 4.03 22.20 -2.50
C ILE A 394 5.19 21.28 -2.92
N ILE A 395 4.93 19.97 -3.04
CA ILE A 395 5.94 19.00 -3.48
C ILE A 395 6.41 19.31 -4.91
N TRP A 396 5.48 19.58 -5.83
CA TRP A 396 5.82 19.95 -7.22
C TRP A 396 6.78 21.13 -7.28
N ARG A 397 6.58 22.16 -6.44
CA ARG A 397 7.48 23.32 -6.42
C ARG A 397 8.91 22.93 -6.04
N GLU A 398 9.09 22.11 -5.02
CA GLU A 398 10.43 21.65 -4.63
C GLU A 398 11.04 20.68 -5.67
N MET A 399 10.24 19.84 -6.31
CA MET A 399 10.67 19.01 -7.45
C MET A 399 11.18 19.87 -8.61
N LYS A 400 10.50 20.98 -8.92
CA LYS A 400 10.94 21.92 -9.96
C LYS A 400 12.26 22.61 -9.58
N LEU A 401 12.42 23.00 -8.33
CA LEU A 401 13.67 23.61 -7.83
C LEU A 401 14.83 22.59 -7.77
N LEU A 402 14.55 21.34 -7.49
CA LEU A 402 15.53 20.25 -7.56
C LEU A 402 15.98 20.03 -9.01
N GLN A 403 15.02 19.94 -9.94
CA GLN A 403 15.27 19.72 -11.36
C GLN A 403 16.15 20.82 -12.00
N GLU A 404 16.06 22.07 -11.50
CA GLU A 404 16.92 23.17 -11.92
C GLU A 404 18.40 22.96 -11.51
N LYS A 405 18.68 22.09 -10.52
CA LYS A 405 20.03 21.90 -9.96
C LYS A 405 20.64 20.55 -10.33
N LYS A 406 19.83 19.51 -10.43
CA LYS A 406 20.27 18.11 -10.58
C LYS A 406 19.31 17.36 -11.48
N PRO A 407 19.76 16.38 -12.27
CA PRO A 407 18.88 15.47 -12.99
C PRO A 407 17.92 14.76 -12.04
N VAL A 408 16.63 14.78 -12.38
CA VAL A 408 15.55 14.12 -11.64
C VAL A 408 14.85 13.13 -12.55
N VAL A 409 14.80 11.87 -12.13
CA VAL A 409 14.10 10.80 -12.84
C VAL A 409 13.02 10.21 -11.95
N ILE A 410 11.80 10.12 -12.46
CA ILE A 410 10.71 9.41 -11.79
C ILE A 410 10.77 7.92 -12.13
N SER A 411 10.59 7.07 -11.11
CA SER A 411 10.24 5.67 -11.24
C SER A 411 8.85 5.46 -10.67
N MET A 412 7.89 5.15 -11.53
CA MET A 412 6.51 4.93 -11.11
C MET A 412 6.33 3.48 -10.65
N GLY A 413 5.75 3.28 -9.47
CA GLY A 413 5.32 1.98 -8.95
C GLY A 413 3.92 1.60 -9.44
N GLU A 414 3.12 0.97 -8.56
CA GLU A 414 1.77 0.54 -8.91
C GLU A 414 0.87 1.71 -9.29
N TYR A 415 0.96 2.79 -8.52
CA TYR A 415 0.21 4.02 -8.76
C TYR A 415 1.16 5.22 -8.87
N ALA A 416 1.00 6.02 -9.91
CA ALA A 416 1.56 7.36 -9.98
C ALA A 416 0.53 8.26 -10.68
N ALA A 417 -0.62 8.41 -10.02
CA ALA A 417 -1.81 8.96 -10.63
C ALA A 417 -2.29 10.22 -9.89
N SER A 418 -2.94 11.10 -10.61
CA SER A 418 -3.54 12.32 -10.05
C SER A 418 -2.48 13.17 -9.34
N GLY A 419 -2.53 13.39 -8.03
CA GLY A 419 -1.47 14.05 -7.26
C GLY A 419 -0.10 13.40 -7.44
N GLY A 420 -0.05 12.06 -7.55
CA GLY A 420 1.19 11.32 -7.85
C GLY A 420 1.76 11.66 -9.23
N TYR A 421 0.90 11.89 -10.24
CA TYR A 421 1.35 12.40 -11.54
C TYR A 421 1.71 13.88 -11.48
N TYR A 422 0.98 14.67 -10.68
CA TYR A 422 1.25 16.10 -10.47
C TYR A 422 2.70 16.34 -10.02
N ILE A 423 3.15 15.62 -8.99
CA ILE A 423 4.52 15.73 -8.47
C ILE A 423 5.57 15.16 -9.44
N SER A 424 5.18 14.23 -10.31
CA SER A 424 6.07 13.60 -11.29
C SER A 424 6.31 14.45 -12.53
N ALA A 425 5.36 15.30 -12.88
CA ALA A 425 5.34 16.03 -14.16
C ALA A 425 6.59 16.87 -14.46
N PRO A 426 7.29 17.52 -13.49
CA PRO A 426 8.45 18.38 -13.78
C PRO A 426 9.76 17.60 -14.01
N ALA A 427 9.79 16.28 -13.87
CA ALA A 427 11.03 15.51 -13.96
C ALA A 427 11.65 15.50 -15.36
N ASP A 428 12.97 15.29 -15.43
CA ASP A 428 13.75 15.17 -16.67
C ASP A 428 13.47 13.89 -17.46
N ALA A 429 12.98 12.86 -16.77
CA ALA A 429 12.47 11.63 -17.37
C ALA A 429 11.49 10.95 -16.44
N ILE A 430 10.50 10.28 -17.01
CA ILE A 430 9.51 9.47 -16.32
C ILE A 430 9.57 8.04 -16.84
N VAL A 431 9.87 7.11 -15.94
CA VAL A 431 9.87 5.66 -16.16
C VAL A 431 8.65 5.07 -15.47
N ALA A 432 7.84 4.30 -16.19
CA ALA A 432 6.68 3.61 -15.64
C ALA A 432 6.78 2.12 -15.94
N ASP A 433 6.42 1.27 -14.96
CA ASP A 433 6.21 -0.14 -15.26
C ASP A 433 5.04 -0.30 -16.23
N LYS A 434 5.00 -1.37 -17.00
CA LYS A 434 3.94 -1.56 -18.00
C LYS A 434 2.56 -1.60 -17.38
N MET A 435 2.48 -2.16 -16.17
CA MET A 435 1.23 -2.28 -15.40
C MET A 435 0.98 -1.11 -14.42
N THR A 436 1.82 -0.09 -14.40
CA THR A 436 1.59 1.13 -13.61
C THR A 436 0.27 1.79 -14.00
N LEU A 437 -0.51 2.20 -13.01
CA LEU A 437 -1.68 3.06 -13.19
C LEU A 437 -1.28 4.52 -13.00
N THR A 438 -1.38 5.33 -14.06
CA THR A 438 -0.91 6.72 -14.04
C THR A 438 -1.87 7.68 -14.74
N GLY A 439 -1.48 8.94 -14.90
CA GLY A 439 -2.36 9.99 -15.44
C GLY A 439 -3.38 10.43 -14.42
N SER A 440 -4.66 10.14 -14.63
CA SER A 440 -5.77 10.64 -13.81
C SER A 440 -5.73 12.16 -13.61
N ILE A 441 -5.25 12.89 -14.65
CA ILE A 441 -5.09 14.34 -14.66
C ILE A 441 -6.49 14.98 -14.61
N GLY A 442 -6.91 15.29 -13.38
CA GLY A 442 -8.25 15.76 -13.09
C GLY A 442 -8.43 15.97 -11.60
N VAL A 443 -9.49 16.68 -11.25
CA VAL A 443 -9.75 17.18 -9.90
C VAL A 443 -11.19 16.87 -9.50
N PHE A 444 -11.41 16.69 -8.21
CA PHE A 444 -12.74 16.67 -7.62
C PHE A 444 -12.71 17.16 -6.17
N GLY A 445 -13.86 17.48 -5.63
CA GLY A 445 -14.13 17.65 -4.21
C GLY A 445 -15.39 16.89 -3.84
N ILE A 446 -15.47 16.47 -2.60
CA ILE A 446 -16.64 15.82 -2.01
C ILE A 446 -16.99 16.56 -0.73
N MET A 447 -18.26 16.91 -0.57
CA MET A 447 -18.79 17.53 0.65
C MET A 447 -20.00 16.74 1.15
N PRO A 448 -19.86 15.93 2.19
CA PRO A 448 -20.98 15.21 2.78
C PRO A 448 -21.83 16.14 3.64
N THR A 449 -23.14 15.93 3.58
CA THR A 449 -24.14 16.59 4.43
C THR A 449 -24.78 15.55 5.33
N THR A 450 -24.48 15.62 6.62
CA THR A 450 -24.90 14.65 7.64
C THR A 450 -26.09 15.11 8.48
N GLY A 451 -26.44 16.40 8.46
CA GLY A 451 -27.53 16.96 9.25
C GLY A 451 -28.85 16.19 9.14
N PRO A 452 -29.37 15.91 7.92
CA PRO A 452 -30.60 15.14 7.77
C PRO A 452 -30.54 13.71 8.33
N ALA A 453 -29.35 13.08 8.29
CA ALA A 453 -29.12 11.76 8.87
C ALA A 453 -29.18 11.81 10.41
N LEU A 454 -28.55 12.80 11.01
CA LEU A 454 -28.56 13.02 12.47
C LEU A 454 -29.97 13.33 12.98
N GLU A 455 -30.72 14.16 12.26
CA GLU A 455 -32.13 14.45 12.60
C GLU A 455 -32.99 13.19 12.51
N LYS A 456 -32.92 12.47 11.38
CA LYS A 456 -33.75 11.29 11.10
C LYS A 456 -33.48 10.14 12.07
N HIS A 457 -32.24 9.87 12.43
CA HIS A 457 -31.85 8.68 13.18
C HIS A 457 -31.62 8.93 14.68
N LEU A 458 -31.21 10.15 15.04
CA LEU A 458 -30.84 10.51 16.41
C LEU A 458 -31.71 11.63 17.00
N GLY A 459 -32.56 12.28 16.20
CA GLY A 459 -33.36 13.42 16.64
C GLY A 459 -32.54 14.67 16.96
N ILE A 460 -31.32 14.76 16.45
CA ILE A 460 -30.41 15.90 16.64
C ILE A 460 -30.76 16.96 15.59
N THR A 461 -31.11 18.16 16.04
CA THR A 461 -31.39 19.32 15.18
C THR A 461 -30.33 20.39 15.37
N PHE A 462 -30.16 21.22 14.33
CA PHE A 462 -29.18 22.30 14.32
C PHE A 462 -29.91 23.63 14.24
N ASP A 463 -29.48 24.59 15.06
CA ASP A 463 -29.92 25.98 15.02
C ASP A 463 -28.71 26.89 15.19
N GLY A 464 -28.66 27.99 14.45
CA GLY A 464 -27.47 28.83 14.40
C GLY A 464 -27.78 30.29 14.11
N VAL A 465 -26.82 31.14 14.42
CA VAL A 465 -26.82 32.57 14.05
C VAL A 465 -25.66 32.89 13.13
N LYS A 466 -25.88 33.76 12.16
CA LYS A 466 -24.92 34.09 11.13
C LYS A 466 -24.69 35.61 11.08
N THR A 467 -23.45 36.03 10.92
CA THR A 467 -23.12 37.43 10.61
C THR A 467 -23.34 37.75 9.14
N ASN A 468 -23.08 36.75 8.27
CA ASN A 468 -23.16 36.84 6.82
C ASN A 468 -23.83 35.58 6.26
N ALA A 469 -24.35 35.64 5.04
CA ALA A 469 -25.18 34.59 4.43
C ALA A 469 -24.52 33.20 4.41
N HIS A 470 -23.21 33.13 4.26
CA HIS A 470 -22.44 31.88 4.07
C HIS A 470 -21.46 31.58 5.23
N SER A 471 -21.72 32.12 6.45
CA SER A 471 -20.82 31.92 7.60
C SER A 471 -20.79 30.48 8.12
N ASP A 472 -21.70 29.63 7.71
CA ASP A 472 -21.85 28.23 8.07
C ASP A 472 -21.49 27.27 6.91
N MET A 473 -21.02 27.81 5.78
CA MET A 473 -20.56 26.98 4.68
C MET A 473 -19.50 25.98 5.13
N GLY A 474 -19.66 24.71 4.73
CA GLY A 474 -18.69 23.65 5.04
C GLY A 474 -18.83 22.99 6.41
N GLN A 475 -19.83 23.34 7.23
CA GLN A 475 -20.07 22.67 8.51
C GLN A 475 -20.66 21.25 8.38
N GLY A 476 -21.10 20.86 7.17
CA GLY A 476 -21.60 19.51 6.89
C GLY A 476 -23.02 19.22 7.42
N PHE A 477 -23.75 20.23 7.91
CA PHE A 477 -25.12 20.04 8.37
C PHE A 477 -26.16 20.30 7.28
N GLU A 478 -25.87 21.18 6.35
CA GLU A 478 -26.69 21.53 5.19
C GLU A 478 -25.89 21.37 3.90
N SER A 479 -26.57 21.05 2.79
CA SER A 479 -25.95 21.01 1.46
C SER A 479 -25.61 22.43 1.01
N LEU A 480 -24.60 22.53 0.12
CA LEU A 480 -24.20 23.80 -0.48
C LEU A 480 -25.39 24.45 -1.21
N ASP A 481 -25.56 25.76 -1.03
CA ASP A 481 -26.43 26.55 -1.90
C ASP A 481 -25.76 26.79 -3.27
N ALA A 482 -26.52 27.38 -4.21
CA ALA A 482 -26.04 27.62 -5.57
C ALA A 482 -24.86 28.62 -5.63
N THR A 483 -24.74 29.54 -4.66
CA THR A 483 -23.65 30.53 -4.57
C THR A 483 -22.39 29.87 -4.02
N GLU A 484 -22.54 29.08 -2.96
CA GLU A 484 -21.49 28.30 -2.33
C GLU A 484 -20.92 27.27 -3.30
N TYR A 485 -21.79 26.51 -3.97
CA TYR A 485 -21.38 25.54 -4.99
C TYR A 485 -20.54 26.21 -6.10
N LYS A 486 -21.00 27.36 -6.64
CA LYS A 486 -20.23 28.12 -7.62
C LYS A 486 -18.90 28.66 -7.07
N ALA A 487 -18.86 29.06 -5.80
CA ALA A 487 -17.63 29.52 -5.17
C ALA A 487 -16.60 28.39 -5.07
N MET A 488 -17.02 27.19 -4.62
CA MET A 488 -16.17 26.02 -4.54
C MET A 488 -15.71 25.56 -5.93
N MET A 489 -16.61 25.53 -6.93
CA MET A 489 -16.28 25.13 -8.30
C MET A 489 -15.20 26.01 -8.92
N ARG A 490 -15.15 27.32 -8.63
CA ARG A 490 -14.03 28.17 -9.10
C ARG A 490 -12.68 27.70 -8.59
N GLY A 491 -12.64 27.19 -7.34
CA GLY A 491 -11.41 26.59 -6.77
C GLY A 491 -11.02 25.33 -7.52
N VAL A 492 -11.98 24.44 -7.74
CA VAL A 492 -11.79 23.16 -8.45
C VAL A 492 -11.33 23.38 -9.89
N ASP A 493 -11.97 24.29 -10.63
CA ASP A 493 -11.62 24.63 -12.01
C ASP A 493 -10.19 25.21 -12.08
N ARG A 494 -9.83 26.10 -11.16
CA ARG A 494 -8.47 26.66 -11.07
C ARG A 494 -7.40 25.59 -10.85
N VAL A 495 -7.66 24.61 -9.98
CA VAL A 495 -6.72 23.49 -9.75
C VAL A 495 -6.60 22.64 -11.02
N TYR A 496 -7.68 22.39 -11.75
CA TYR A 496 -7.63 21.65 -13.00
C TYR A 496 -6.81 22.39 -14.08
N GLU A 497 -7.04 23.67 -14.27
CA GLU A 497 -6.26 24.53 -15.18
C GLU A 497 -4.77 24.53 -14.80
N ARG A 498 -4.48 24.65 -13.52
CA ARG A 498 -3.10 24.58 -13.01
C ARG A 498 -2.47 23.23 -13.32
N PHE A 499 -3.17 22.12 -13.02
CA PHE A 499 -2.65 20.78 -13.24
C PHE A 499 -2.36 20.51 -14.73
N THR A 500 -3.29 20.84 -15.63
CA THR A 500 -3.09 20.65 -17.07
C THR A 500 -1.95 21.51 -17.62
N SER A 501 -1.80 22.73 -17.11
CA SER A 501 -0.73 23.64 -17.51
C SER A 501 0.65 23.13 -17.10
N LEU A 502 0.81 22.66 -15.86
CA LEU A 502 2.11 22.14 -15.40
C LEU A 502 2.50 20.82 -16.10
N VAL A 503 1.51 19.99 -16.45
CA VAL A 503 1.76 18.79 -17.26
C VAL A 503 2.21 19.17 -18.67
N ALA A 504 1.56 20.17 -19.29
CA ALA A 504 1.96 20.67 -20.60
C ALA A 504 3.41 21.20 -20.57
N GLU A 505 3.76 21.98 -19.54
CA GLU A 505 5.13 22.48 -19.35
C GLU A 505 6.13 21.34 -19.12
N GLY A 506 5.88 20.47 -18.12
CA GLY A 506 6.82 19.44 -17.70
C GLY A 506 7.03 18.34 -18.74
N ARG A 507 6.00 18.03 -19.53
CA ARG A 507 6.08 17.02 -20.61
C ARG A 507 6.36 17.61 -21.98
N ASN A 508 6.52 18.92 -22.09
CA ASN A 508 6.70 19.65 -23.35
C ASN A 508 5.62 19.28 -24.39
N LEU A 509 4.36 19.23 -23.95
CA LEU A 509 3.19 18.91 -24.77
C LEU A 509 2.34 20.18 -24.98
N PRO A 510 1.70 20.34 -26.16
CA PRO A 510 0.68 21.38 -26.33
C PRO A 510 -0.45 21.20 -25.29
N VAL A 511 -0.95 22.30 -24.75
CA VAL A 511 -2.03 22.26 -23.73
C VAL A 511 -3.27 21.55 -24.27
N GLU A 512 -3.60 21.75 -25.54
CA GLU A 512 -4.73 21.10 -26.20
C GLU A 512 -4.57 19.57 -26.17
N LYS A 513 -3.36 19.06 -26.46
CA LYS A 513 -3.08 17.62 -26.37
C LYS A 513 -3.21 17.09 -24.94
N VAL A 514 -2.77 17.89 -23.95
CA VAL A 514 -2.94 17.51 -22.54
C VAL A 514 -4.41 17.46 -22.19
N LEU A 515 -5.23 18.40 -22.61
CA LEU A 515 -6.67 18.42 -22.36
C LEU A 515 -7.36 17.17 -22.96
N ASP A 516 -6.94 16.72 -24.16
CA ASP A 516 -7.50 15.52 -24.81
C ASP A 516 -7.19 14.21 -24.05
N ILE A 517 -6.04 14.11 -23.39
CA ILE A 517 -5.60 12.92 -22.65
C ILE A 517 -5.85 13.00 -21.14
N ALA A 518 -6.25 14.16 -20.65
CA ALA A 518 -6.56 14.42 -19.25
C ALA A 518 -8.00 13.95 -18.88
N GLU A 519 -8.90 14.88 -18.63
CA GLU A 519 -10.30 14.62 -18.25
C GLU A 519 -10.46 13.69 -17.03
N GLY A 520 -9.38 13.53 -16.23
CA GLY A 520 -9.32 12.58 -15.12
C GLY A 520 -9.07 11.12 -15.51
N ARG A 521 -8.72 10.85 -16.78
CA ARG A 521 -8.53 9.50 -17.30
C ARG A 521 -7.26 8.85 -16.76
N VAL A 522 -7.41 7.58 -16.35
CA VAL A 522 -6.31 6.70 -15.95
C VAL A 522 -5.76 5.97 -17.19
N TRP A 523 -4.46 5.80 -17.20
CA TRP A 523 -3.72 5.12 -18.26
C TRP A 523 -2.80 4.07 -17.64
N MET A 524 -2.64 2.94 -18.32
CA MET A 524 -1.59 1.98 -18.01
C MET A 524 -0.23 2.52 -18.48
N GLY A 525 0.87 2.10 -17.85
CA GLY A 525 2.21 2.59 -18.18
C GLY A 525 2.57 2.49 -19.66
N THR A 526 2.21 1.37 -20.32
CA THR A 526 2.39 1.20 -21.77
C THR A 526 1.61 2.23 -22.60
N GLN A 527 0.39 2.55 -22.17
CA GLN A 527 -0.44 3.56 -22.81
C GLN A 527 0.11 4.97 -22.54
N ALA A 528 0.55 5.22 -21.29
CA ALA A 528 1.15 6.49 -20.88
C ALA A 528 2.40 6.82 -21.71
N GLN A 529 3.22 5.83 -22.01
CA GLN A 529 4.36 6.01 -22.91
C GLN A 529 3.92 6.42 -24.33
N GLN A 530 2.92 5.76 -24.88
CA GLN A 530 2.43 6.05 -26.24
C GLN A 530 1.88 7.47 -26.39
N ILE A 531 1.29 8.04 -25.34
CA ILE A 531 0.68 9.37 -25.36
C ILE A 531 1.61 10.49 -24.86
N GLY A 532 2.83 10.14 -24.39
CA GLY A 532 3.85 11.07 -23.93
C GLY A 532 3.76 11.46 -22.44
N LEU A 533 2.97 10.74 -21.65
CA LEU A 533 2.91 10.92 -20.19
C LEU A 533 4.07 10.19 -19.47
N ALA A 534 4.66 9.17 -20.07
CA ALA A 534 5.91 8.54 -19.64
C ALA A 534 6.90 8.52 -20.81
N ASP A 535 8.22 8.50 -20.53
CA ASP A 535 9.27 8.48 -21.55
C ASP A 535 9.61 7.06 -21.96
N THR A 536 9.60 6.13 -21.00
CA THR A 536 9.89 4.72 -21.26
C THR A 536 9.18 3.81 -20.27
N CYS A 537 8.99 2.55 -20.67
CA CYS A 537 8.58 1.50 -19.74
C CYS A 537 9.81 0.87 -19.08
N GLY A 538 9.69 0.57 -17.79
CA GLY A 538 10.72 -0.08 -16.97
C GLY A 538 10.53 0.24 -15.49
N GLY A 539 11.34 -0.42 -14.64
CA GLY A 539 11.30 -0.27 -13.19
C GLY A 539 12.37 0.67 -12.64
N ILE A 540 12.61 0.56 -11.33
CA ILE A 540 13.55 1.42 -10.60
C ILE A 540 14.99 1.33 -11.13
N LYS A 541 15.45 0.16 -11.58
CA LYS A 541 16.79 -0.01 -12.18
C LYS A 541 16.94 0.79 -13.47
N THR A 542 15.91 0.84 -14.30
CA THR A 542 15.89 1.66 -15.52
C THR A 542 15.97 3.15 -15.18
N ALA A 543 15.22 3.59 -14.17
CA ALA A 543 15.26 4.98 -13.72
C ALA A 543 16.65 5.37 -13.16
N ILE A 544 17.28 4.49 -12.39
CA ILE A 544 18.65 4.70 -11.89
C ILE A 544 19.63 4.82 -13.06
N ALA A 545 19.57 3.93 -14.06
CA ALA A 545 20.46 3.98 -15.22
C ALA A 545 20.30 5.31 -15.98
N ILE A 546 19.08 5.79 -16.19
CA ILE A 546 18.83 7.08 -16.84
C ILE A 546 19.36 8.25 -15.98
N ALA A 547 19.21 8.18 -14.65
CA ALA A 547 19.72 9.22 -13.75
C ALA A 547 21.26 9.28 -13.79
N VAL A 548 21.93 8.14 -13.79
CA VAL A 548 23.39 8.01 -13.92
C VAL A 548 23.88 8.59 -15.26
N ASP A 549 23.21 8.27 -16.35
CA ASP A 549 23.53 8.77 -17.69
C ASP A 549 23.36 10.29 -17.77
N LYS A 550 22.22 10.82 -17.32
CA LYS A 550 21.95 12.28 -17.30
C LYS A 550 22.95 13.07 -16.45
N ALA A 551 23.47 12.47 -15.38
CA ALA A 551 24.50 13.08 -14.52
C ALA A 551 25.94 12.79 -14.99
N ALA A 552 26.13 12.02 -16.05
CA ALA A 552 27.42 11.61 -16.61
C ALA A 552 28.37 10.96 -15.58
N LEU A 553 27.85 10.11 -14.68
CA LEU A 553 28.63 9.56 -13.55
C LEU A 553 29.51 8.35 -13.95
N GLY A 554 29.27 7.71 -15.10
CA GLY A 554 29.95 6.47 -15.49
C GLY A 554 29.65 5.34 -14.51
N GLU A 555 30.70 4.62 -14.08
CA GLU A 555 30.58 3.49 -13.14
C GLU A 555 30.94 3.85 -11.69
N ASP A 556 31.47 5.07 -11.43
CA ASP A 556 31.95 5.49 -10.12
C ASP A 556 30.90 6.30 -9.36
N TYR A 557 29.82 5.65 -8.96
CA TYR A 557 28.76 6.24 -8.15
C TYR A 557 28.30 5.27 -7.07
N ARG A 558 27.58 5.81 -6.07
CA ARG A 558 26.93 5.07 -5.01
C ARG A 558 25.45 5.41 -4.97
N ILE A 559 24.59 4.39 -4.79
CA ILE A 559 23.16 4.59 -4.51
C ILE A 559 23.00 4.86 -3.01
N VAL A 560 22.20 5.86 -2.68
CA VAL A 560 21.80 6.18 -1.30
C VAL A 560 20.28 6.35 -1.25
N GLU A 561 19.66 5.64 -0.32
CA GLU A 561 18.23 5.82 -0.04
C GLU A 561 18.06 6.97 0.95
N ARG A 562 17.20 7.93 0.61
CA ARG A 562 16.84 9.04 1.49
C ARG A 562 15.43 8.80 2.02
N LEU A 563 15.38 8.52 3.30
CA LEU A 563 14.13 8.32 4.04
C LEU A 563 13.82 9.61 4.80
N ASP A 564 12.55 9.88 4.99
CA ASP A 564 12.12 10.94 5.89
C ASP A 564 12.68 10.63 7.28
N ASP A 565 13.50 11.50 7.84
CA ASP A 565 14.16 11.26 9.14
C ASP A 565 13.12 11.23 10.25
N VAL A 566 12.91 10.04 10.80
CA VAL A 566 12.14 9.85 12.03
C VAL A 566 13.12 9.62 13.16
N GLU A 567 13.18 10.53 14.13
CA GLU A 567 13.96 10.30 15.35
C GLU A 567 13.51 8.97 15.99
N GLY A 568 14.38 7.95 15.93
CA GLY A 568 14.05 6.53 16.14
C GLY A 568 13.29 6.22 17.44
N LEU A 569 13.51 6.96 18.54
CA LEU A 569 12.79 6.76 19.80
C LEU A 569 11.36 7.33 19.75
N ALA A 570 11.14 8.48 19.10
CA ALA A 570 9.84 9.11 18.97
C ALA A 570 8.93 8.27 18.06
N ALA A 571 9.45 7.72 16.97
CA ALA A 571 8.75 6.82 16.09
C ALA A 571 8.30 5.52 16.78
N ILE A 572 9.18 4.91 17.58
CA ILE A 572 8.84 3.72 18.36
C ILE A 572 7.72 4.02 19.36
N LEU A 573 7.78 5.16 20.06
CA LEU A 573 6.74 5.55 21.02
C LEU A 573 5.39 5.84 20.36
N GLN A 574 5.41 6.44 19.18
CA GLN A 574 4.20 6.74 18.41
C GLN A 574 3.59 5.47 17.84
N SER A 575 4.39 4.56 17.27
CA SER A 575 3.92 3.28 16.73
C SER A 575 3.33 2.38 17.82
N LEU A 576 3.90 2.36 19.03
CA LEU A 576 3.33 1.65 20.18
C LEU A 576 1.95 2.21 20.58
N ASN A 577 1.78 3.53 20.51
CA ASN A 577 0.51 4.18 20.86
C ASN A 577 -0.57 3.90 19.80
N VAL A 578 -0.22 3.92 18.52
CA VAL A 578 -1.11 3.57 17.40
C VAL A 578 -1.50 2.09 17.48
N LYS A 579 -0.54 1.18 17.67
CA LYS A 579 -0.81 -0.27 17.76
C LYS A 579 -1.60 -0.66 19.01
N ALA A 580 -1.36 -0.01 20.15
CA ALA A 580 -2.19 -0.23 21.33
C ALA A 580 -3.66 0.17 21.09
N ARG A 581 -3.90 1.23 20.33
CA ARG A 581 -5.26 1.65 19.92
C ARG A 581 -5.87 0.68 18.90
N SER A 582 -5.07 0.17 17.93
CA SER A 582 -5.54 -0.79 16.93
C SER A 582 -5.85 -2.15 17.54
N LEU A 583 -5.04 -2.64 18.49
CA LEU A 583 -5.30 -3.86 19.24
C LEU A 583 -6.61 -3.80 20.04
N VAL A 584 -6.88 -2.69 20.72
CA VAL A 584 -8.17 -2.49 21.42
C VAL A 584 -9.35 -2.47 20.43
N ARG A 585 -9.13 -1.96 19.21
CA ARG A 585 -10.14 -1.95 18.14
C ARG A 585 -10.37 -3.32 17.51
N SER A 586 -9.31 -4.14 17.29
CA SER A 586 -9.42 -5.44 16.63
C SER A 586 -10.14 -6.52 17.45
N PHE A 587 -10.26 -6.33 18.78
CA PHE A 587 -10.99 -7.25 19.67
C PHE A 587 -12.51 -7.03 19.71
N SER A 588 -13.07 -6.06 18.97
CA SER A 588 -14.50 -5.85 18.90
C SER A 588 -15.01 -5.94 17.46
N ASP A 589 -16.17 -6.60 17.27
CA ASP A 589 -16.86 -6.60 15.95
C ASP A 589 -17.21 -5.18 15.47
N MET A 590 -17.29 -4.22 16.40
CA MET A 590 -17.44 -2.79 16.15
C MET A 590 -16.14 -2.18 15.58
N GLY A 591 -14.97 -2.76 15.88
CA GLY A 591 -13.68 -2.32 15.35
C GLY A 591 -13.54 -2.58 13.86
N ARG A 592 -14.00 -3.71 13.34
CA ARG A 592 -14.00 -4.01 11.90
C ARG A 592 -14.94 -3.09 11.12
N MET A 593 -16.12 -2.82 11.68
CA MET A 593 -17.06 -1.87 11.07
C MET A 593 -16.52 -0.44 11.12
N GLN A 594 -15.78 -0.08 12.18
CA GLN A 594 -15.13 1.22 12.31
C GLN A 594 -13.91 1.35 11.36
N GLU A 595 -13.19 0.27 11.06
CA GLU A 595 -12.11 0.26 10.07
C GLU A 595 -12.62 0.52 8.66
N GLU A 596 -13.74 -0.10 8.27
CA GLU A 596 -14.42 0.20 7.01
C GLU A 596 -15.04 1.60 6.98
N LEU A 597 -15.57 2.07 8.11
CA LEU A 597 -16.05 3.45 8.25
C LEU A 597 -14.90 4.46 8.22
N THR A 598 -13.73 4.13 8.80
CA THR A 598 -12.55 5.01 8.77
C THR A 598 -11.98 5.14 7.35
N LYS A 599 -12.04 4.08 6.53
CA LYS A 599 -11.72 4.19 5.11
C LYS A 599 -12.68 5.13 4.38
N ILE A 600 -13.95 5.11 4.75
CA ILE A 600 -14.95 6.05 4.23
C ILE A 600 -14.74 7.45 4.84
N GLU A 601 -14.41 7.56 6.12
CA GLU A 601 -14.11 8.83 6.80
C GLU A 601 -12.84 9.50 6.25
N GLN A 602 -11.78 8.76 5.97
CA GLN A 602 -10.58 9.29 5.31
C GLN A 602 -10.90 9.84 3.91
N PHE A 603 -11.86 9.23 3.23
CA PHE A 603 -12.31 9.69 1.91
C PHE A 603 -13.31 10.85 1.99
N VAL A 604 -14.06 10.96 3.07
CA VAL A 604 -15.20 11.87 3.24
C VAL A 604 -14.93 12.96 4.29
N GLY A 605 -13.95 12.74 5.19
CA GLY A 605 -13.76 13.55 6.39
C GLY A 605 -12.94 14.83 6.22
N GLU A 606 -12.30 15.04 5.08
CA GLU A 606 -11.55 16.27 4.82
C GLU A 606 -12.26 17.12 3.77
N ASN A 607 -12.71 18.30 4.17
CA ASN A 607 -13.24 19.32 3.26
C ASN A 607 -12.07 19.87 2.40
N GLY A 608 -11.85 19.28 1.22
CA GLY A 608 -10.73 19.67 0.38
C GLY A 608 -10.95 19.42 -1.11
N ILE A 609 -10.04 19.97 -1.92
CA ILE A 609 -9.96 19.70 -3.36
C ILE A 609 -8.91 18.61 -3.55
N TYR A 610 -9.34 17.45 -4.09
CA TYR A 610 -8.51 16.26 -4.20
C TYR A 610 -8.10 15.97 -5.63
N THR A 611 -6.85 15.56 -5.77
CA THR A 611 -6.31 14.91 -6.95
C THR A 611 -6.03 13.45 -6.60
N TYR A 612 -7.03 12.57 -6.75
CA TYR A 612 -6.98 11.18 -6.32
C TYR A 612 -7.32 10.20 -7.47
N CYS A 613 -6.67 9.04 -7.48
CA CYS A 613 -6.94 7.99 -8.47
C CYS A 613 -8.15 7.13 -8.02
N PRO A 614 -9.18 6.93 -8.88
CA PRO A 614 -10.41 6.24 -8.50
C PRO A 614 -10.25 4.75 -8.21
N TYR A 615 -9.14 4.13 -8.64
CA TYR A 615 -8.98 2.68 -8.63
C TYR A 615 -8.17 2.13 -7.46
N ALA A 616 -7.62 2.97 -6.60
CA ALA A 616 -6.89 2.54 -5.42
C ALA A 616 -7.69 1.65 -4.45
N TYR A 617 -9.02 1.68 -4.54
CA TYR A 617 -9.95 0.84 -3.76
C TYR A 617 -10.74 -0.17 -4.59
N THR A 618 -10.44 -0.31 -5.88
CA THR A 618 -11.10 -1.30 -6.73
C THR A 618 -10.36 -2.63 -6.60
N SER A 619 -11.07 -3.69 -6.18
CA SER A 619 -10.48 -5.02 -6.20
C SER A 619 -10.38 -5.49 -7.65
N VAL A 620 -9.17 -5.65 -8.14
CA VAL A 620 -8.87 -6.31 -9.42
C VAL A 620 -8.52 -7.76 -9.11
N ARG A 621 -9.29 -8.69 -9.65
CA ARG A 621 -9.10 -10.14 -9.50
C ARG A 621 -8.62 -10.76 -10.79
#